data_ef9bda91316b6eb87d13b84060790ff6
#
_entry.id   ef9bda91316b6eb87d13b84060790ff6
#
_cell.length_a   1.000
_cell.length_b   1.000
_cell.length_c   1.000
_cell.angle_alpha   90.00
_cell.angle_beta   90.00
_cell.angle_gamma   90.00
#
_symmetry.space_group_name_H-M   'P 1'
#
loop_
_entity.id
_entity.type
_entity.pdbx_description
1 polymer ?
#
loop_
_entity_poly.entity_id
_entity_poly.type
_entity_poly.pdbx_seq_one_letter_code
_entity_poly.pdbx_strand_id
1 'polypeptide(L)'
;MAERMVPSPRHERLRQLLVEAEYRANEVRQAYQRASSAMRSGQVWTGPTAATWTTELEARHQRLGRLAQNVVDAVEEELRRSPPLVTEAEANAMRREMAGRT
;
A
#
# COMPACT_ATOMS: atom_id res chain seq x y z
N MET A 1 -21.99 -26.43 23.01
CA MET A 1 -21.33 -26.81 21.78
C MET A 1 -20.42 -25.70 21.33
N ALA A 2 -19.23 -26.05 20.93
CA ALA A 2 -18.31 -25.07 20.38
C ALA A 2 -18.79 -24.63 18.99
N GLU A 3 -18.84 -23.34 18.74
CA GLU A 3 -19.15 -22.81 17.43
C GLU A 3 -18.03 -23.15 16.45
N ARG A 4 -18.43 -23.44 15.22
CA ARG A 4 -17.47 -23.68 14.15
C ARG A 4 -16.77 -22.38 13.77
N MET A 5 -15.45 -22.39 13.80
CA MET A 5 -14.63 -21.23 13.37
C MET A 5 -14.31 -21.37 11.89
N VAL A 6 -14.47 -20.27 11.19
CA VAL A 6 -14.25 -20.20 9.75
C VAL A 6 -13.31 -19.01 9.44
N PRO A 7 -12.67 -18.99 8.27
CA PRO A 7 -11.82 -17.86 7.89
C PRO A 7 -12.61 -16.55 7.88
N SER A 8 -12.00 -15.51 8.45
CA SER A 8 -12.59 -14.18 8.49
C SER A 8 -12.54 -13.53 7.11
N PRO A 9 -13.67 -13.13 6.51
CA PRO A 9 -13.66 -12.40 5.25
C PRO A 9 -12.92 -11.07 5.35
N ARG A 10 -13.02 -10.38 6.48
CA ARG A 10 -12.31 -9.13 6.71
C ARG A 10 -10.80 -9.34 6.74
N HIS A 11 -10.34 -10.36 7.46
CA HIS A 11 -8.92 -10.69 7.54
C HIS A 11 -8.37 -11.01 6.14
N GLU A 12 -9.10 -11.79 5.38
CA GLU A 12 -8.71 -12.17 4.03
C GLU A 12 -8.63 -10.94 3.10
N ARG A 13 -9.61 -10.05 3.20
CA ARG A 13 -9.61 -8.82 2.41
C ARG A 13 -8.43 -7.92 2.78
N LEU A 14 -8.11 -7.83 4.07
CA LEU A 14 -6.95 -7.05 4.53
C LEU A 14 -5.64 -7.63 4.03
N ARG A 15 -5.52 -8.95 3.96
CA ARG A 15 -4.33 -9.59 3.38
C ARG A 15 -4.16 -9.24 1.91
N GLN A 16 -5.25 -9.25 1.14
CA GLN A 16 -5.23 -8.83 -0.26
C GLN A 16 -4.84 -7.36 -0.42
N LEU A 17 -5.39 -6.51 0.44
CA LEU A 17 -5.06 -5.08 0.45
C LEU A 17 -3.59 -4.85 0.79
N LEU A 18 -3.02 -5.63 1.69
CA LEU A 18 -1.61 -5.51 2.05
C LEU A 18 -0.71 -5.82 0.84
N VAL A 19 -1.00 -6.91 0.13
CA VAL A 19 -0.26 -7.28 -1.07
C VAL A 19 -0.34 -6.15 -2.11
N GLU A 20 -1.53 -5.61 -2.33
CA GLU A 20 -1.75 -4.53 -3.28
C GLU A 20 -1.01 -3.26 -2.86
N ALA A 21 -1.08 -2.89 -1.58
CA ALA A 21 -0.41 -1.70 -1.06
C ALA A 21 1.12 -1.81 -1.19
N GLU A 22 1.68 -2.98 -0.88
CA GLU A 22 3.10 -3.24 -1.05
C GLU A 22 3.53 -3.15 -2.51
N TYR A 23 2.71 -3.68 -3.40
CA TYR A 23 2.96 -3.60 -4.84
C TYR A 23 2.99 -2.14 -5.32
N ARG A 24 2.01 -1.34 -4.90
CA ARG A 24 1.95 0.09 -5.26
C ARG A 24 3.13 0.87 -4.69
N ALA A 25 3.52 0.58 -3.45
CA ALA A 25 4.67 1.23 -2.84
C ALA A 25 5.95 0.91 -3.62
N ASN A 26 6.10 -0.33 -4.09
CA ASN A 26 7.23 -0.73 -4.90
C ASN A 26 7.23 -0.03 -6.26
N GLU A 27 6.07 0.14 -6.89
CA GLU A 27 5.94 0.88 -8.15
C GLU A 27 6.42 2.34 -7.99
N VAL A 28 6.08 2.99 -6.88
CA VAL A 28 6.52 4.35 -6.59
C VAL A 28 8.04 4.42 -6.54
N ARG A 29 8.67 3.47 -5.84
CA ARG A 29 10.13 3.41 -5.74
C ARG A 29 10.79 3.19 -7.10
N GLN A 30 10.25 2.28 -7.89
CA GLN A 30 10.81 1.99 -9.22
C GLN A 30 10.66 3.15 -10.18
N ALA A 31 9.52 3.84 -10.14
CA ALA A 31 9.31 5.02 -10.98
C ALA A 31 10.34 6.11 -10.67
N TYR A 32 10.62 6.34 -9.38
CA TYR A 32 11.64 7.30 -8.97
C TYR A 32 13.03 6.89 -9.46
N GLN A 33 13.37 5.62 -9.30
CA GLN A 33 14.68 5.12 -9.73
C GLN A 33 14.90 5.34 -11.23
N ARG A 34 13.89 5.09 -12.04
CA ARG A 34 13.97 5.33 -13.49
C ARG A 34 14.14 6.81 -13.81
N ALA A 35 13.36 7.68 -13.18
CA ALA A 35 13.45 9.12 -13.38
C ALA A 35 14.79 9.66 -12.92
N SER A 36 15.26 9.25 -11.75
CA SER A 36 16.54 9.67 -11.19
C SER A 36 17.71 9.21 -12.06
N SER A 37 17.66 7.99 -12.56
CA SER A 37 18.68 7.43 -13.44
C SER A 37 18.76 8.18 -14.77
N ALA A 38 17.61 8.50 -15.36
CA ALA A 38 17.53 9.27 -16.60
C ALA A 38 18.15 10.67 -16.42
N MET A 39 17.88 11.32 -15.30
CA MET A 39 18.45 12.63 -15.01
C MET A 39 19.96 12.58 -14.78
N ARG A 40 20.44 11.55 -14.08
CA ARG A 40 21.87 11.38 -13.81
C ARG A 40 22.68 11.05 -15.06
N SER A 41 22.07 10.44 -16.05
CA SER A 41 22.75 10.09 -17.30
C SER A 41 23.09 11.32 -18.13
N GLY A 42 22.58 12.50 -17.79
CA GLY A 42 22.83 13.76 -18.50
C GLY A 42 22.12 13.87 -19.83
N GLN A 43 21.24 12.92 -20.14
CA GLN A 43 20.53 12.92 -21.43
C GLN A 43 19.36 13.88 -21.46
N VAL A 44 18.90 14.34 -20.32
CA VAL A 44 17.73 15.20 -20.24
C VAL A 44 18.12 16.66 -20.29
N TRP A 45 18.93 17.11 -19.35
CA TRP A 45 19.41 18.49 -19.27
C TRP A 45 20.45 18.64 -18.15
N THR A 46 21.19 19.73 -18.20
CA THR A 46 22.23 20.04 -17.23
C THR A 46 22.11 21.51 -16.80
N GLY A 47 22.80 21.87 -15.72
CA GLY A 47 22.88 23.24 -15.23
C GLY A 47 21.99 23.45 -13.99
N PRO A 48 21.89 24.75 -13.54
CA PRO A 48 21.17 25.09 -12.30
C PRO A 48 19.70 24.67 -12.29
N THR A 49 19.03 24.80 -13.44
CA THR A 49 17.61 24.40 -13.56
C THR A 49 17.46 22.89 -13.36
N ALA A 50 18.35 22.10 -13.92
CA ALA A 50 18.35 20.65 -13.75
C ALA A 50 18.57 20.27 -12.29
N ALA A 51 19.48 20.95 -11.60
CA ALA A 51 19.75 20.73 -10.17
C ALA A 51 18.51 21.03 -9.34
N THR A 52 17.79 22.10 -9.62
CA THR A 52 16.53 22.47 -8.94
C THR A 52 15.47 21.38 -9.16
N TRP A 53 15.30 20.93 -10.39
CA TRP A 53 14.35 19.87 -10.73
C TRP A 53 14.67 18.57 -10.00
N THR A 54 15.95 18.21 -9.94
CA THR A 54 16.38 17.00 -9.24
C THR A 54 16.03 17.07 -7.75
N THR A 55 16.29 18.22 -7.11
CA THR A 55 15.97 18.43 -5.71
C THR A 55 14.46 18.33 -5.46
N GLU A 56 13.67 18.95 -6.32
CA GLU A 56 12.20 18.89 -6.21
C GLU A 56 11.67 17.47 -6.42
N LEU A 57 12.21 16.76 -7.40
CA LEU A 57 11.83 15.39 -7.69
C LEU A 57 12.11 14.50 -6.48
N GLU A 58 13.27 14.63 -5.87
CA GLU A 58 13.63 13.88 -4.67
C GLU A 58 12.70 14.16 -3.50
N ALA A 59 12.39 15.45 -3.27
CA ALA A 59 11.49 15.84 -2.19
C ALA A 59 10.08 15.26 -2.37
N ARG A 60 9.56 15.33 -3.59
CA ARG A 60 8.25 14.76 -3.93
C ARG A 60 8.24 13.25 -3.81
N HIS A 61 9.29 12.61 -4.27
CA HIS A 61 9.41 11.16 -4.18
C HIS A 61 9.46 10.69 -2.73
N GLN A 62 10.25 11.36 -1.89
CA GLN A 62 10.32 11.03 -0.46
C GLN A 62 8.94 11.15 0.19
N ARG A 63 8.19 12.19 -0.17
CA ARG A 63 6.83 12.38 0.34
C ARG A 63 5.89 11.25 -0.10
N LEU A 64 5.92 10.91 -1.38
CA LEU A 64 5.11 9.81 -1.92
C LEU A 64 5.50 8.48 -1.29
N GLY A 65 6.79 8.24 -1.12
CA GLY A 65 7.29 7.03 -0.48
C GLY A 65 6.79 6.89 0.95
N ARG A 66 6.80 7.98 1.72
CA ARG A 66 6.28 7.98 3.09
C ARG A 66 4.77 7.72 3.12
N LEU A 67 4.02 8.36 2.20
CA LEU A 67 2.58 8.15 2.12
C LEU A 67 2.25 6.70 1.76
N ALA A 68 2.96 6.15 0.79
CA ALA A 68 2.77 4.75 0.39
C ALA A 68 3.11 3.80 1.55
N GLN A 69 4.20 4.05 2.27
CA GLN A 69 4.58 3.25 3.42
C GLN A 69 3.56 3.39 4.55
N ASN A 70 3.01 4.57 4.76
CA ASN A 70 1.97 4.78 5.78
C ASN A 70 0.73 3.94 5.48
N VAL A 71 0.36 3.80 4.21
CA VAL A 71 -0.77 2.93 3.82
C VAL A 71 -0.45 1.48 4.15
N VAL A 72 0.74 1.00 3.79
CA VAL A 72 1.17 -0.37 4.11
C VAL A 72 1.11 -0.60 5.62
N ASP A 73 1.67 0.32 6.40
CA ASP A 73 1.70 0.20 7.86
C ASP A 73 0.30 0.18 8.47
N ALA A 74 -0.61 1.00 7.94
CA ALA A 74 -2.00 1.05 8.41
C ALA A 74 -2.72 -0.27 8.13
N VAL A 75 -2.53 -0.85 6.95
CA VAL A 75 -3.15 -2.15 6.62
C VAL A 75 -2.57 -3.25 7.48
N GLU A 76 -1.25 -3.27 7.70
CA GLU A 76 -0.61 -4.23 8.59
C GLU A 76 -1.17 -4.15 10.01
N GLU A 77 -1.37 -2.94 10.52
CA GLU A 77 -1.91 -2.73 11.85
C GLU A 77 -3.34 -3.26 11.97
N GLU A 78 -4.19 -2.97 10.98
CA GLU A 78 -5.54 -3.50 10.95
C GLU A 78 -5.55 -5.02 10.85
N LEU A 79 -4.64 -5.58 10.07
CA LEU A 79 -4.51 -7.03 9.92
C LEU A 79 -4.15 -7.69 11.25
N ARG A 80 -3.24 -7.08 12.02
CA ARG A 80 -2.86 -7.59 13.35
C ARG A 80 -4.03 -7.58 14.33
N ARG A 81 -4.95 -6.62 14.18
CA ARG A 81 -6.12 -6.47 15.04
C ARG A 81 -7.28 -7.37 14.62
N SER A 82 -7.23 -7.92 13.42
CA SER A 82 -8.32 -8.73 12.87
C SER A 82 -8.04 -10.21 13.09
N PRO A 83 -8.86 -10.94 13.84
CA PRO A 83 -8.64 -12.37 14.02
C PRO A 83 -8.74 -13.09 12.68
N PRO A 84 -7.86 -14.07 12.42
CA PRO A 84 -7.93 -14.82 11.16
C PRO A 84 -9.13 -15.77 11.10
N LEU A 85 -9.65 -16.18 12.25
CA LEU A 85 -10.82 -17.06 12.34
C LEU A 85 -11.92 -16.37 13.14
N VAL A 86 -13.13 -16.54 12.68
CA VAL A 86 -14.34 -15.99 13.33
C VAL A 86 -15.44 -17.03 13.30
N THR A 87 -16.53 -16.80 14.03
CA THR A 87 -17.69 -17.66 13.94
C THR A 87 -18.37 -17.53 12.58
N GLU A 88 -19.13 -18.54 12.20
CA GLU A 88 -19.88 -18.52 10.94
C GLU A 88 -20.85 -17.33 10.87
N ALA A 89 -21.52 -17.03 11.98
CA ALA A 89 -22.44 -15.89 12.07
C ALA A 89 -21.70 -14.56 11.85
N GLU A 90 -20.53 -14.40 12.47
CA GLU A 90 -19.70 -13.21 12.29
C GLU A 90 -19.21 -13.07 10.85
N ALA A 91 -18.80 -14.17 10.24
CA ALA A 91 -18.36 -14.18 8.84
C ALA A 91 -19.49 -13.74 7.90
N ASN A 92 -20.70 -14.25 8.13
CA ASN A 92 -21.86 -13.87 7.34
C ASN A 92 -22.21 -12.39 7.49
N ALA A 93 -22.11 -11.86 8.71
CA ALA A 93 -22.31 -10.43 8.97
C ALA A 93 -21.28 -9.58 8.25
N MET A 94 -20.02 -10.00 8.25
CA MET A 94 -18.95 -9.30 7.53
C MET A 94 -19.20 -9.27 6.02
N ARG A 95 -19.64 -10.38 5.45
CA ARG A 95 -19.94 -10.44 4.01
C ARG A 95 -21.07 -9.48 3.65
N ARG A 96 -22.09 -9.41 4.48
CA ARG A 96 -23.20 -8.46 4.25
C ARG A 96 -22.74 -7.01 4.33
N GLU A 97 -21.90 -6.70 5.31
CA GLU A 97 -21.34 -5.36 5.47
C GLU A 97 -20.47 -4.97 4.29
N MET A 98 -19.59 -5.87 3.86
CA MET A 98 -18.69 -5.62 2.73
C MET A 98 -19.45 -5.46 1.42
N ALA A 99 -20.48 -6.26 1.18
CA ALA A 99 -21.34 -6.15 0.01
C ALA A 99 -22.11 -4.83 -0.01
N GLY A 100 -22.56 -4.37 1.16
CA GLY A 100 -23.29 -3.12 1.29
C GLY A 100 -22.48 -1.87 1.01
N ARG A 101 -21.16 -1.98 0.93
CA ARG A 101 -20.25 -0.85 0.65
C ARG A 101 -19.92 -0.69 -0.84
N THR A 102 -20.38 -1.61 -1.64
CA THR A 102 -20.20 -1.54 -3.10
C THR A 102 -21.47 -1.06 -3.77
#